data_0af8717aaf0fdd0fb511da8bf0aaf7ac
#
_entry.id   0af8717aaf0fdd0fb511da8bf0aaf7ac
#
_cell.length_a   1.000
_cell.length_b   1.000
_cell.length_c   1.000
_cell.angle_alpha   90.00
_cell.angle_beta   90.00
_cell.angle_gamma   90.00
#
_symmetry.space_group_name_H-M   'P 1'
#
loop_
_entity.id
_entity.type
_entity.pdbx_description
1 polymer ?
#
loop_
_entity_poly.entity_id
_entity_poly.type
_entity_poly.pdbx_seq_one_letter_code
_entity_poly.pdbx_strand_id
1 'polypeptide(L)'
;MPIYPACEFPRLSDPETIETVITAVGNKEPFSLIRLGDGEAVVLGFDEDIQLQDLAYLHTHWGTEGVTLRAVAEISNDLRTAVRGADIVGIRDDILNVTIPPDLLNRSGNEIKKVVSKEFRIRQDEIERLSPMGARRLALLHRVLSTFNWGDEQQFCSAWIHWELLATGALNRILEEVRDVGLVTSRPELGELIAQRFDVRTSTVLTPDKFMEVPESGRHVPERYRTIRSELTFSKGTLVLVGAGIPGKVYCQWLKESGCVAIDVGSVFDAWVGKASRPRVLESRFGISGGDLVPRELQLGPPVNPESRRLIPKWKPTRVSN
;
A
#
# COMPACT_ATOMS: atom_id res chain seq x y z
N MET A 1 4.87 24.43 -22.80
CA MET A 1 3.70 24.31 -21.94
C MET A 1 3.95 23.19 -20.98
N PRO A 2 3.84 23.37 -19.67
CA PRO A 2 3.82 22.25 -18.75
C PRO A 2 2.55 21.45 -19.10
N ILE A 3 2.74 20.22 -19.55
CA ILE A 3 1.65 19.38 -20.07
C ILE A 3 0.93 18.69 -18.94
N TYR A 4 1.49 18.71 -17.75
CA TYR A 4 0.83 18.29 -16.52
C TYR A 4 1.00 19.43 -15.52
N PRO A 5 -0.08 19.95 -14.92
CA PRO A 5 0.10 20.76 -13.75
C PRO A 5 0.93 19.91 -12.79
N ALA A 6 2.03 20.43 -12.30
CA ALA A 6 2.66 19.89 -11.11
C ALA A 6 1.50 19.67 -10.15
N CYS A 7 1.22 18.42 -9.79
CA CYS A 7 0.16 18.14 -8.87
C CYS A 7 0.62 18.73 -7.53
N GLU A 8 0.30 19.99 -7.28
CA GLU A 8 0.41 20.63 -5.98
C GLU A 8 -0.66 20.02 -5.08
N PHE A 9 -0.54 18.70 -4.86
CA PHE A 9 -1.37 18.05 -3.86
C PHE A 9 -0.92 18.55 -2.50
N PRO A 10 -1.82 19.06 -1.66
CA PRO A 10 -1.51 19.32 -0.27
C PRO A 10 -1.09 18.00 0.36
N ARG A 11 0.21 17.86 0.60
CA ARG A 11 0.80 16.65 1.15
C ARG A 11 0.93 16.77 2.65
N LEU A 12 0.35 15.82 3.35
CA LEU A 12 0.62 15.62 4.77
C LEU A 12 2.04 15.06 4.94
N SER A 13 2.76 15.56 5.92
CA SER A 13 3.97 14.91 6.44
C SER A 13 3.62 13.57 7.08
N ASP A 14 4.62 12.70 7.27
CA ASP A 14 4.38 11.41 7.94
C ASP A 14 3.79 11.59 9.36
N PRO A 15 4.27 12.54 10.22
CA PRO A 15 3.64 12.80 11.51
C PRO A 15 2.17 13.26 11.42
N GLU A 16 1.83 14.16 10.50
CA GLU A 16 0.46 14.63 10.29
C GLU A 16 -0.45 13.49 9.81
N THR A 17 0.06 12.65 8.91
CA THR A 17 -0.67 11.47 8.44
C THR A 17 -0.93 10.48 9.58
N ILE A 18 0.08 10.22 10.42
CA ILE A 18 -0.05 9.33 11.58
C ILE A 18 -1.10 9.88 12.56
N GLU A 19 -1.07 11.18 12.85
CA GLU A 19 -2.04 11.82 13.74
C GLU A 19 -3.46 11.76 13.18
N THR A 20 -3.63 12.00 11.89
CA THR A 20 -4.93 11.89 11.21
C THR A 20 -5.48 10.46 11.33
N VAL A 21 -4.64 9.45 11.11
CA VAL A 21 -5.04 8.03 11.24
C VAL A 21 -5.45 7.71 12.68
N ILE A 22 -4.65 8.13 13.69
CA ILE A 22 -4.96 7.91 15.11
C ILE A 22 -6.30 8.58 15.46
N THR A 23 -6.50 9.80 15.01
CA THR A 23 -7.76 10.55 15.23
C THR A 23 -8.95 9.83 14.62
N ALA A 24 -8.84 9.37 13.37
CA ALA A 24 -9.92 8.64 12.70
C ALA A 24 -10.29 7.34 13.44
N VAL A 25 -9.30 6.61 13.94
CA VAL A 25 -9.53 5.39 14.74
C VAL A 25 -10.20 5.73 16.06
N GLY A 26 -9.73 6.78 16.76
CA GLY A 26 -10.30 7.22 18.02
C GLY A 26 -11.76 7.67 17.89
N ASN A 27 -12.09 8.39 16.82
CA ASN A 27 -13.45 8.87 16.54
C ASN A 27 -14.37 7.76 16.02
N LYS A 28 -13.81 6.65 15.51
CA LYS A 28 -14.57 5.56 14.87
C LYS A 28 -15.43 6.02 13.69
N GLU A 29 -14.97 7.06 12.99
CA GLU A 29 -15.64 7.59 11.81
C GLU A 29 -15.22 6.82 10.56
N PRO A 30 -16.12 6.68 9.55
CA PRO A 30 -15.77 6.04 8.30
C PRO A 30 -14.56 6.71 7.66
N PHE A 31 -13.49 5.94 7.47
CA PHE A 31 -12.22 6.48 6.99
C PHE A 31 -11.49 5.45 6.14
N SER A 32 -10.75 5.91 5.14
CA SER A 32 -9.83 5.04 4.40
C SER A 32 -8.50 5.72 4.06
N LEU A 33 -7.41 5.01 4.34
CA LEU A 33 -6.08 5.29 3.82
C LEU A 33 -5.71 4.18 2.85
N ILE A 34 -5.46 4.57 1.59
CA ILE A 34 -5.00 3.67 0.54
C ILE A 34 -3.64 4.12 0.00
N ARG A 35 -2.93 3.23 -0.69
CA ARG A 35 -1.59 3.53 -1.23
C ARG A 35 -1.47 3.08 -2.67
N LEU A 36 -0.89 3.93 -3.50
CA LEU A 36 -0.70 3.71 -4.92
C LEU A 36 0.78 3.58 -5.27
N GLY A 37 1.11 2.53 -6.00
CA GLY A 37 2.44 2.25 -6.50
C GLY A 37 2.42 1.78 -7.95
N ASP A 38 3.46 1.09 -8.34
CA ASP A 38 3.64 0.57 -9.70
C ASP A 38 2.60 -0.50 -10.08
N GLY A 39 2.09 -1.25 -9.11
CA GLY A 39 1.03 -2.24 -9.34
C GLY A 39 -0.31 -1.60 -9.66
N GLU A 40 -0.68 -0.60 -8.89
CA GLU A 40 -1.92 0.16 -9.11
C GLU A 40 -1.85 0.94 -10.43
N ALA A 41 -0.66 1.38 -10.84
CA ALA A 41 -0.46 2.04 -12.13
C ALA A 41 -0.90 1.17 -13.31
N VAL A 42 -0.55 -0.11 -13.28
CA VAL A 42 -0.93 -1.06 -14.36
C VAL A 42 -2.45 -1.19 -14.48
N VAL A 43 -3.13 -1.24 -13.35
CA VAL A 43 -4.59 -1.41 -13.33
C VAL A 43 -5.31 -0.12 -13.69
N LEU A 44 -4.87 1.02 -13.16
CA LEU A 44 -5.48 2.32 -13.45
C LEU A 44 -5.26 2.77 -14.89
N GLY A 45 -4.12 2.41 -15.49
CA GLY A 45 -3.74 2.81 -16.84
C GLY A 45 -3.94 1.73 -17.90
N PHE A 46 -4.70 0.66 -17.60
CA PHE A 46 -4.83 -0.47 -18.51
C PHE A 46 -5.48 -0.13 -19.87
N ASP A 47 -6.34 0.85 -19.89
CA ASP A 47 -7.04 1.36 -21.07
C ASP A 47 -6.20 2.38 -21.87
N GLU A 48 -5.11 2.88 -21.30
CA GLU A 48 -4.23 3.84 -21.94
C GLU A 48 -3.01 3.18 -22.59
N ASP A 49 -2.33 2.29 -21.88
CA ASP A 49 -1.10 1.65 -22.34
C ASP A 49 -0.76 0.42 -21.52
N ILE A 50 -1.32 -0.74 -21.87
CA ILE A 50 -0.98 -2.02 -21.26
C ILE A 50 -0.02 -2.82 -22.15
N GLN A 51 1.06 -3.33 -21.58
CA GLN A 51 2.03 -4.19 -22.26
C GLN A 51 1.94 -5.64 -21.78
N LEU A 52 2.47 -6.57 -22.57
CA LEU A 52 2.50 -7.99 -22.19
C LEU A 52 3.19 -8.23 -20.84
N GLN A 53 4.27 -7.48 -20.54
CA GLN A 53 4.94 -7.56 -19.26
C GLN A 53 4.07 -7.09 -18.09
N ASP A 54 3.12 -6.17 -18.32
CA ASP A 54 2.18 -5.72 -17.32
C ASP A 54 1.14 -6.80 -17.04
N LEU A 55 0.65 -7.47 -18.07
CA LEU A 55 -0.21 -8.65 -17.90
C LEU A 55 0.52 -9.78 -17.15
N ALA A 56 1.76 -10.07 -17.51
CA ALA A 56 2.58 -11.06 -16.79
C ALA A 56 2.78 -10.67 -15.30
N TYR A 57 2.95 -9.39 -15.04
CA TYR A 57 3.03 -8.88 -13.66
C TYR A 57 1.72 -9.11 -12.89
N LEU A 58 0.56 -8.80 -13.50
CA LEU A 58 -0.74 -9.06 -12.89
C LEU A 58 -0.98 -10.56 -12.69
N HIS A 59 -0.61 -11.41 -13.65
CA HIS A 59 -0.66 -12.87 -13.49
C HIS A 59 0.09 -13.34 -12.24
N THR A 60 1.31 -12.83 -12.03
CA THR A 60 2.11 -13.16 -10.85
C THR A 60 1.43 -12.74 -9.54
N HIS A 61 0.68 -11.63 -9.55
CA HIS A 61 0.06 -11.07 -8.36
C HIS A 61 -1.34 -11.58 -8.08
N TRP A 62 -2.05 -12.04 -9.11
CA TRP A 62 -3.45 -12.44 -9.01
C TRP A 62 -3.70 -13.93 -9.25
N GLY A 63 -2.69 -14.66 -9.69
CA GLY A 63 -2.75 -16.06 -10.09
C GLY A 63 -2.67 -16.26 -11.61
N THR A 64 -2.12 -17.38 -12.01
CA THR A 64 -1.60 -17.61 -13.37
C THR A 64 -2.62 -17.69 -14.50
N GLU A 65 -3.90 -17.90 -14.24
CA GLU A 65 -4.88 -18.09 -15.32
C GLU A 65 -6.10 -17.15 -15.26
N GLY A 66 -6.18 -16.27 -14.26
CA GLY A 66 -7.38 -15.46 -13.99
C GLY A 66 -7.38 -14.05 -14.58
N VAL A 67 -6.26 -13.57 -15.13
CA VAL A 67 -6.18 -12.20 -15.61
C VAL A 67 -6.73 -12.09 -17.02
N THR A 68 -7.96 -11.63 -17.14
CA THR A 68 -8.56 -11.22 -18.40
C THR A 68 -8.64 -9.70 -18.46
N LEU A 69 -8.63 -9.12 -19.66
CA LEU A 69 -8.83 -7.67 -19.81
C LEU A 69 -10.15 -7.20 -19.17
N ARG A 70 -11.18 -8.05 -19.19
CA ARG A 70 -12.45 -7.77 -18.51
C ARG A 70 -12.29 -7.67 -17.00
N ALA A 71 -11.52 -8.58 -16.39
CA ALA A 71 -11.26 -8.54 -14.95
C ALA A 71 -10.39 -7.33 -14.57
N VAL A 72 -9.42 -6.97 -15.40
CA VAL A 72 -8.61 -5.74 -15.20
C VAL A 72 -9.49 -4.50 -15.28
N ALA A 73 -10.39 -4.42 -16.28
CA ALA A 73 -11.32 -3.32 -16.44
C ALA A 73 -12.26 -3.16 -15.23
N GLU A 74 -12.80 -4.29 -14.73
CA GLU A 74 -13.66 -4.32 -13.55
C GLU A 74 -12.94 -3.71 -12.34
N ILE A 75 -11.74 -4.20 -12.05
CA ILE A 75 -10.96 -3.70 -10.91
C ILE A 75 -10.49 -2.25 -11.14
N SER A 76 -10.15 -1.87 -12.37
CA SER A 76 -9.76 -0.50 -12.68
C SER A 76 -10.87 0.50 -12.34
N ASN A 77 -12.11 0.20 -12.70
CA ASN A 77 -13.25 1.05 -12.37
C ASN A 77 -13.46 1.19 -10.86
N ASP A 78 -13.41 0.06 -10.15
CA ASP A 78 -13.55 0.06 -8.69
C ASP A 78 -12.37 0.75 -8.01
N LEU A 79 -11.16 0.57 -8.52
CA LEU A 79 -9.96 1.24 -8.00
C LEU A 79 -10.01 2.76 -8.24
N ARG A 80 -10.50 3.21 -9.40
CA ARG A 80 -10.74 4.65 -9.65
C ARG A 80 -11.75 5.22 -8.65
N THR A 81 -12.78 4.47 -8.32
CA THR A 81 -13.76 4.84 -7.29
C THR A 81 -13.11 4.89 -5.91
N ALA A 82 -12.31 3.89 -5.56
CA ALA A 82 -11.58 3.85 -4.29
C ALA A 82 -10.61 5.03 -4.14
N VAL A 83 -9.89 5.37 -5.21
CA VAL A 83 -8.96 6.52 -5.22
C VAL A 83 -9.68 7.84 -4.99
N ARG A 84 -10.86 8.05 -5.59
CA ARG A 84 -11.66 9.27 -5.38
C ARG A 84 -12.34 9.33 -4.02
N GLY A 85 -12.69 8.16 -3.46
CA GLY A 85 -13.41 8.06 -2.19
C GLY A 85 -12.51 7.97 -0.96
N ALA A 86 -11.20 7.80 -1.13
CA ALA A 86 -10.28 7.70 0.00
C ALA A 86 -10.07 9.07 0.66
N ASP A 87 -9.94 9.09 2.00
CA ASP A 87 -9.61 10.31 2.75
C ASP A 87 -8.13 10.66 2.58
N ILE A 88 -7.28 9.63 2.61
CA ILE A 88 -5.84 9.80 2.36
C ILE A 88 -5.39 8.84 1.26
N VAL A 89 -4.72 9.39 0.25
CA VAL A 89 -4.08 8.63 -0.82
C VAL A 89 -2.57 8.74 -0.69
N GLY A 90 -1.93 7.64 -0.32
CA GLY A 90 -0.48 7.53 -0.34
C GLY A 90 0.02 7.33 -1.77
N ILE A 91 0.84 8.24 -2.25
CA ILE A 91 1.45 8.16 -3.58
C ILE A 91 2.97 8.02 -3.40
N ARG A 92 3.62 7.25 -4.23
CA ARG A 92 5.07 7.09 -4.16
C ARG A 92 5.76 8.46 -4.28
N ASP A 93 6.72 8.74 -3.42
CA ASP A 93 7.41 10.03 -3.30
C ASP A 93 8.13 10.44 -4.57
N ASP A 94 8.58 9.46 -5.32
CA ASP A 94 9.21 9.62 -6.62
C ASP A 94 8.23 10.13 -7.72
N ILE A 95 6.92 10.27 -7.41
CA ILE A 95 5.91 10.78 -8.36
C ILE A 95 5.41 12.17 -8.00
N LEU A 96 5.36 12.54 -6.72
CA LEU A 96 4.64 13.72 -6.23
C LEU A 96 5.20 15.08 -6.69
N ASN A 97 6.43 15.14 -7.20
CA ASN A 97 7.07 16.40 -7.61
C ASN A 97 7.54 16.39 -9.07
N VAL A 98 6.89 15.59 -9.90
CA VAL A 98 7.42 15.32 -11.22
C VAL A 98 6.44 15.59 -12.32
N THR A 99 6.90 16.35 -13.30
CA THR A 99 6.23 16.50 -14.60
C THR A 99 6.81 15.47 -15.57
N ILE A 100 6.06 14.42 -15.91
CA ILE A 100 6.48 13.44 -16.91
C ILE A 100 5.98 13.90 -18.29
N PRO A 101 6.88 14.13 -19.25
CA PRO A 101 6.47 14.44 -20.61
C PRO A 101 5.63 13.29 -21.21
N PRO A 102 4.53 13.57 -21.93
CA PRO A 102 3.69 12.54 -22.54
C PRO A 102 4.45 11.62 -23.47
N ASP A 103 5.44 12.17 -24.21
CA ASP A 103 6.27 11.42 -25.12
C ASP A 103 7.19 10.43 -24.40
N LEU A 104 7.38 10.57 -23.08
CA LEU A 104 8.22 9.69 -22.30
C LEU A 104 7.65 8.27 -22.20
N LEU A 105 6.32 8.14 -22.17
CA LEU A 105 5.66 6.83 -22.14
C LEU A 105 5.94 5.99 -23.39
N ASN A 106 6.24 6.65 -24.51
CA ASN A 106 6.57 6.00 -25.79
C ASN A 106 8.07 5.67 -25.93
N ARG A 107 8.89 6.02 -24.94
CA ARG A 107 10.34 5.77 -24.96
C ARG A 107 10.71 4.43 -24.36
N SER A 108 11.89 3.96 -24.67
CA SER A 108 12.43 2.77 -24.03
C SER A 108 12.60 2.97 -22.52
N GLY A 109 12.49 1.90 -21.75
CA GLY A 109 12.63 1.96 -20.30
C GLY A 109 13.97 2.58 -19.83
N ASN A 110 15.04 2.46 -20.61
CA ASN A 110 16.33 3.10 -20.32
C ASN A 110 16.31 4.61 -20.54
N GLU A 111 15.57 5.08 -21.55
CA GLU A 111 15.40 6.52 -21.79
C GLU A 111 14.51 7.14 -20.71
N ILE A 112 13.42 6.45 -20.34
CA ILE A 112 12.59 6.83 -19.20
C ILE A 112 13.46 6.95 -17.95
N LYS A 113 14.30 5.97 -17.67
CA LYS A 113 15.20 5.96 -16.52
C LYS A 113 16.15 7.17 -16.52
N LYS A 114 16.72 7.54 -17.68
CA LYS A 114 17.59 8.72 -17.81
C LYS A 114 16.87 10.04 -17.57
N VAL A 115 15.65 10.19 -18.08
CA VAL A 115 14.86 11.42 -17.89
C VAL A 115 14.40 11.50 -16.43
N VAL A 116 13.88 10.41 -15.90
CA VAL A 116 13.51 10.29 -14.48
C VAL A 116 14.69 10.67 -13.60
N SER A 117 15.90 10.20 -13.88
CA SER A 117 17.09 10.51 -13.08
C SER A 117 17.47 11.99 -13.13
N LYS A 118 17.30 12.65 -14.25
CA LYS A 118 17.74 14.02 -14.47
C LYS A 118 16.75 15.05 -13.91
N GLU A 119 15.46 14.78 -14.02
CA GLU A 119 14.42 15.77 -13.69
C GLU A 119 13.87 15.64 -12.26
N PHE A 120 14.05 14.47 -11.64
CA PHE A 120 13.31 14.13 -10.43
C PHE A 120 14.06 14.28 -9.13
N ARG A 121 15.30 14.71 -9.15
CA ARG A 121 16.15 14.76 -7.94
C ARG A 121 16.02 13.51 -7.05
N ILE A 122 15.57 12.40 -7.63
CA ILE A 122 15.59 11.10 -6.96
C ILE A 122 17.06 10.77 -6.78
N ARG A 123 17.43 10.28 -5.62
CA ARG A 123 18.79 9.85 -5.36
C ARG A 123 19.22 8.86 -6.44
N GLN A 124 20.41 9.04 -6.98
CA GLN A 124 20.93 8.23 -8.09
C GLN A 124 20.88 6.73 -7.77
N ASP A 125 21.09 6.35 -6.51
CA ASP A 125 21.00 5.00 -6.00
C ASP A 125 19.57 4.42 -6.01
N GLU A 126 18.54 5.24 -5.82
CA GLU A 126 17.14 4.82 -5.94
C GLU A 126 16.73 4.59 -7.38
N ILE A 127 17.24 5.40 -8.31
CA ILE A 127 16.97 5.29 -9.74
C ILE A 127 17.67 4.08 -10.34
N GLU A 128 18.90 3.83 -9.94
CA GLU A 128 19.64 2.63 -10.36
C GLU A 128 18.93 1.35 -9.91
N ARG A 129 18.14 1.44 -8.84
CA ARG A 129 17.31 0.34 -8.30
C ARG A 129 15.96 0.18 -8.99
N LEU A 130 15.45 1.23 -9.66
CA LEU A 130 14.23 1.10 -10.45
C LEU A 130 14.50 0.30 -11.72
N SER A 131 13.79 -0.82 -11.89
CA SER A 131 13.78 -1.47 -13.18
C SER A 131 13.18 -0.53 -14.24
N PRO A 132 13.57 -0.63 -15.52
CA PRO A 132 12.96 0.17 -16.58
C PRO A 132 11.42 0.07 -16.60
N MET A 133 10.88 -1.10 -16.29
CA MET A 133 9.43 -1.33 -16.17
C MET A 133 8.82 -0.63 -14.96
N GLY A 134 9.52 -0.63 -13.82
CA GLY A 134 9.08 0.11 -12.64
C GLY A 134 8.97 1.60 -12.93
N ALA A 135 9.97 2.20 -13.55
CA ALA A 135 9.96 3.60 -13.94
C ALA A 135 8.80 3.93 -14.90
N ARG A 136 8.56 3.07 -15.90
CA ARG A 136 7.44 3.23 -16.84
C ARG A 136 6.09 3.19 -16.12
N ARG A 137 5.88 2.24 -15.21
CA ARG A 137 4.63 2.11 -14.44
C ARG A 137 4.38 3.32 -13.57
N LEU A 138 5.41 3.87 -12.96
CA LEU A 138 5.28 5.09 -12.17
C LEU A 138 4.92 6.29 -13.05
N ALA A 139 5.52 6.40 -14.25
CA ALA A 139 5.16 7.41 -15.25
C ALA A 139 3.69 7.29 -15.65
N LEU A 140 3.22 6.06 -15.88
CA LEU A 140 1.82 5.77 -16.20
C LEU A 140 0.90 6.16 -15.03
N LEU A 141 1.26 5.84 -13.79
CA LEU A 141 0.48 6.22 -12.61
C LEU A 141 0.31 7.73 -12.54
N HIS A 142 1.40 8.50 -12.70
CA HIS A 142 1.35 9.95 -12.67
C HIS A 142 0.42 10.52 -13.76
N ARG A 143 0.54 9.99 -14.99
CA ARG A 143 -0.33 10.39 -16.09
C ARG A 143 -1.79 10.14 -15.78
N VAL A 144 -2.13 8.96 -15.27
CA VAL A 144 -3.51 8.62 -14.91
C VAL A 144 -4.01 9.50 -13.78
N LEU A 145 -3.21 9.70 -12.73
CA LEU A 145 -3.61 10.55 -11.60
C LEU A 145 -3.85 12.01 -12.02
N SER A 146 -3.13 12.52 -13.02
CA SER A 146 -3.37 13.86 -13.55
C SER A 146 -4.71 14.02 -14.25
N THR A 147 -5.39 12.93 -14.59
CA THR A 147 -6.75 12.95 -15.19
C THR A 147 -7.86 12.94 -14.13
N PHE A 148 -7.50 12.73 -12.85
CA PHE A 148 -8.51 12.73 -11.80
C PHE A 148 -8.95 14.15 -11.46
N ASN A 149 -10.24 14.31 -11.26
CA ASN A 149 -10.78 15.50 -10.62
C ASN A 149 -10.77 15.27 -9.11
N TRP A 150 -9.80 15.88 -8.43
CA TRP A 150 -9.59 15.72 -7.00
C TRP A 150 -10.51 16.63 -6.20
N GLY A 151 -11.12 16.11 -5.14
CA GLY A 151 -11.90 16.93 -4.20
C GLY A 151 -10.99 17.77 -3.31
N ASP A 152 -11.50 18.93 -2.87
CA ASP A 152 -10.74 19.87 -2.02
C ASP A 152 -10.35 19.28 -0.65
N GLU A 153 -11.09 18.29 -0.18
CA GLU A 153 -10.86 17.64 1.13
C GLU A 153 -9.92 16.44 1.05
N GLN A 154 -9.56 16.01 -0.15
CA GLN A 154 -8.73 14.84 -0.32
C GLN A 154 -7.29 15.12 0.05
N GLN A 155 -6.72 14.28 0.92
CA GLN A 155 -5.36 14.42 1.42
C GLN A 155 -4.42 13.42 0.77
N PHE A 156 -3.15 13.78 0.70
CA PHE A 156 -2.10 12.95 0.11
C PHE A 156 -0.95 12.77 1.07
N CYS A 157 -0.30 11.60 1.01
CA CYS A 157 0.88 11.31 1.80
C CYS A 157 1.88 10.44 1.02
N SER A 158 2.96 10.06 1.64
CA SER A 158 3.88 9.05 1.09
C SER A 158 3.22 7.67 1.01
N ALA A 159 3.40 6.96 -0.11
CA ALA A 159 2.98 5.56 -0.22
C ALA A 159 3.73 4.65 0.78
N TRP A 160 4.79 5.13 1.38
CA TRP A 160 5.58 4.40 2.36
C TRP A 160 5.08 4.58 3.80
N ILE A 161 4.02 5.34 4.01
CA ILE A 161 3.44 5.65 5.32
C ILE A 161 3.16 4.40 6.18
N HIS A 162 2.82 3.27 5.58
CA HIS A 162 2.60 2.02 6.31
C HIS A 162 3.86 1.52 7.05
N TRP A 163 5.04 1.77 6.49
CA TRP A 163 6.31 1.49 7.17
C TRP A 163 6.63 2.51 8.25
N GLU A 164 6.23 3.77 8.09
CA GLU A 164 6.36 4.78 9.13
C GLU A 164 5.42 4.49 10.30
N LEU A 165 4.17 4.08 10.01
CA LEU A 165 3.23 3.61 11.04
C LEU A 165 3.80 2.45 11.86
N LEU A 166 4.53 1.52 11.21
CA LEU A 166 5.22 0.43 11.89
C LEU A 166 6.44 0.94 12.68
N ALA A 167 7.34 1.67 12.02
CA ALA A 167 8.62 2.10 12.57
C ALA A 167 8.49 3.04 13.77
N THR A 168 7.49 3.90 13.76
CA THR A 168 7.18 4.83 14.86
C THR A 168 6.43 4.18 16.01
N GLY A 169 5.99 2.92 15.85
CA GLY A 169 5.12 2.23 16.80
C GLY A 169 3.67 2.75 16.80
N ALA A 170 3.28 3.57 15.83
CA ALA A 170 1.92 4.10 15.75
C ALA A 170 0.88 2.99 15.60
N LEU A 171 1.15 1.95 14.78
CA LEU A 171 0.27 0.79 14.68
C LEU A 171 0.08 0.07 16.03
N ASN A 172 1.14 -0.05 16.82
CA ASN A 172 1.04 -0.68 18.14
C ASN A 172 0.15 0.14 19.07
N ARG A 173 0.35 1.49 19.11
CA ARG A 173 -0.50 2.38 19.91
C ARG A 173 -1.96 2.30 19.50
N ILE A 174 -2.25 2.31 18.20
CA ILE A 174 -3.60 2.17 17.67
C ILE A 174 -4.23 0.84 18.11
N LEU A 175 -3.48 -0.26 18.04
CA LEU A 175 -3.96 -1.59 18.42
C LEU A 175 -4.15 -1.73 19.95
N GLU A 176 -3.40 -0.99 20.76
CA GLU A 176 -3.56 -0.95 22.23
C GLU A 176 -4.83 -0.17 22.67
N GLU A 177 -5.38 0.69 21.80
CA GLU A 177 -6.54 1.53 22.10
C GLU A 177 -7.88 0.93 21.62
N VAL A 178 -7.86 -0.06 20.73
CA VAL A 178 -9.07 -0.67 20.18
C VAL A 178 -9.37 -2.01 20.86
N ARG A 179 -10.64 -2.43 20.79
CA ARG A 179 -11.08 -3.73 21.33
C ARG A 179 -11.27 -4.77 20.24
N ASP A 180 -11.66 -4.33 19.07
CA ASP A 180 -12.00 -5.17 17.93
C ASP A 180 -11.20 -4.72 16.72
N VAL A 181 -10.58 -5.68 16.03
CA VAL A 181 -9.77 -5.45 14.84
C VAL A 181 -10.22 -6.39 13.73
N GLY A 182 -10.58 -5.82 12.60
CA GLY A 182 -10.76 -6.56 11.35
C GLY A 182 -9.45 -6.73 10.60
N LEU A 183 -9.26 -7.87 9.97
CA LEU A 183 -8.10 -8.16 9.14
C LEU A 183 -8.54 -8.66 7.77
N VAL A 184 -7.99 -8.09 6.71
CA VAL A 184 -8.11 -8.63 5.34
C VAL A 184 -6.71 -8.97 4.86
N THR A 185 -6.37 -10.25 4.82
CA THR A 185 -4.98 -10.70 4.69
C THR A 185 -4.85 -12.09 4.05
N SER A 186 -3.68 -12.38 3.50
CA SER A 186 -3.28 -13.74 3.10
C SER A 186 -2.48 -14.47 4.19
N ARG A 187 -2.43 -13.93 5.41
CA ARG A 187 -1.68 -14.48 6.55
C ARG A 187 -2.65 -14.93 7.64
N PRO A 188 -3.05 -16.22 7.65
CA PRO A 188 -4.07 -16.71 8.59
C PRO A 188 -3.62 -16.59 10.05
N GLU A 189 -2.32 -16.66 10.32
CA GLU A 189 -1.73 -16.58 11.65
C GLU A 189 -1.83 -15.19 12.30
N LEU A 190 -2.02 -14.14 11.50
CA LEU A 190 -2.01 -12.76 12.01
C LEU A 190 -3.10 -12.49 13.04
N GLY A 191 -4.27 -13.05 12.87
CA GLY A 191 -5.38 -12.84 13.79
C GLY A 191 -5.00 -13.25 15.22
N GLU A 192 -4.44 -14.44 15.36
CA GLU A 192 -4.00 -14.97 16.66
C GLU A 192 -2.84 -14.14 17.23
N LEU A 193 -1.83 -13.82 16.42
CA LEU A 193 -0.67 -13.03 16.85
C LEU A 193 -1.06 -11.64 17.37
N ILE A 194 -1.98 -10.96 16.67
CA ILE A 194 -2.48 -9.65 17.07
C ILE A 194 -3.30 -9.76 18.35
N ALA A 195 -4.21 -10.75 18.41
CA ALA A 195 -5.03 -10.97 19.60
C ALA A 195 -4.18 -11.23 20.85
N GLN A 196 -3.19 -12.10 20.74
CA GLN A 196 -2.28 -12.41 21.85
C GLN A 196 -1.40 -11.21 22.26
N ARG A 197 -0.96 -10.42 21.28
CA ARG A 197 -0.02 -9.32 21.55
C ARG A 197 -0.68 -8.10 22.17
N PHE A 198 -1.91 -7.77 21.76
CA PHE A 198 -2.58 -6.52 22.09
C PHE A 198 -3.84 -6.71 22.95
N ASP A 199 -4.19 -7.94 23.29
CA ASP A 199 -5.40 -8.28 24.05
C ASP A 199 -6.69 -7.76 23.35
N VAL A 200 -6.77 -7.96 22.04
CA VAL A 200 -7.90 -7.53 21.21
C VAL A 200 -8.62 -8.71 20.57
N ARG A 201 -9.88 -8.53 20.25
CA ARG A 201 -10.63 -9.51 19.45
C ARG A 201 -10.36 -9.28 17.98
N THR A 202 -10.03 -10.33 17.25
CA THR A 202 -9.76 -10.26 15.82
C THR A 202 -10.82 -10.98 15.01
N SER A 203 -11.16 -10.43 13.85
CA SER A 203 -11.97 -11.06 12.81
C SER A 203 -11.22 -11.02 11.51
N THR A 204 -10.96 -12.16 10.89
CA THR A 204 -10.10 -12.26 9.71
C THR A 204 -10.88 -12.73 8.49
N VAL A 205 -10.77 -11.98 7.41
CA VAL A 205 -11.19 -12.36 6.06
C VAL A 205 -9.94 -12.70 5.24
N LEU A 206 -9.85 -13.95 4.80
CA LEU A 206 -8.67 -14.43 4.09
C LEU A 206 -8.73 -14.11 2.59
N THR A 207 -7.59 -13.69 2.06
CA THR A 207 -7.32 -13.54 0.63
C THR A 207 -6.24 -14.54 0.18
N PRO A 208 -6.26 -14.99 -1.08
CA PRO A 208 -5.17 -15.80 -1.60
C PRO A 208 -3.83 -15.08 -1.56
N ASP A 209 -2.75 -15.81 -1.30
CA ASP A 209 -1.39 -15.26 -1.41
C ASP A 209 -0.98 -15.20 -2.88
N LYS A 210 -0.38 -14.10 -3.28
CA LYS A 210 0.12 -13.87 -4.64
C LYS A 210 1.23 -14.84 -5.08
N PHE A 211 1.90 -15.49 -4.14
CA PHE A 211 3.04 -16.37 -4.41
C PHE A 211 2.72 -17.85 -4.31
N MET A 212 1.49 -18.20 -4.00
CA MET A 212 1.09 -19.60 -3.92
C MET A 212 0.60 -20.10 -5.29
N GLU A 213 0.96 -21.32 -5.65
CA GLU A 213 0.22 -22.12 -6.63
C GLU A 213 -1.26 -22.08 -6.25
N VAL A 214 -2.15 -21.98 -7.25
CA VAL A 214 -3.59 -21.75 -7.07
C VAL A 214 -4.09 -22.44 -5.80
N PRO A 215 -4.43 -21.69 -4.74
CA PRO A 215 -4.87 -22.31 -3.51
C PRO A 215 -6.23 -22.97 -3.74
N GLU A 216 -6.58 -23.97 -2.92
CA GLU A 216 -7.91 -24.57 -2.92
C GLU A 216 -9.03 -23.52 -2.79
N SER A 217 -8.72 -22.37 -2.18
CA SER A 217 -9.59 -21.20 -2.06
C SER A 217 -9.82 -20.40 -3.36
N GLY A 218 -9.21 -20.84 -4.48
CA GLY A 218 -9.32 -20.13 -5.75
C GLY A 218 -8.33 -18.96 -5.90
N ARG A 219 -8.46 -18.23 -6.99
CA ARG A 219 -7.61 -17.08 -7.33
C ARG A 219 -8.11 -15.82 -6.66
N HIS A 220 -7.20 -14.88 -6.38
CA HIS A 220 -7.62 -13.60 -5.85
C HIS A 220 -8.51 -12.84 -6.86
N VAL A 221 -8.15 -12.88 -8.13
CA VAL A 221 -8.89 -12.24 -9.23
C VAL A 221 -9.11 -13.26 -10.36
N PRO A 222 -10.33 -13.41 -10.88
CA PRO A 222 -11.55 -12.65 -10.53
C PRO A 222 -12.39 -13.26 -9.40
N GLU A 223 -12.20 -14.55 -9.08
CA GLU A 223 -13.16 -15.33 -8.28
C GLU A 223 -13.31 -14.74 -6.87
N ARG A 224 -12.21 -14.67 -6.12
CA ARG A 224 -12.24 -14.18 -4.75
C ARG A 224 -12.62 -12.70 -4.67
N TYR A 225 -12.18 -11.90 -5.61
CA TYR A 225 -12.52 -10.49 -5.70
C TYR A 225 -14.02 -10.24 -5.74
N ARG A 226 -14.76 -11.06 -6.51
CA ARG A 226 -16.22 -10.91 -6.66
C ARG A 226 -17.01 -11.37 -5.45
N THR A 227 -16.49 -12.32 -4.69
CA THR A 227 -17.19 -12.90 -3.54
C THR A 227 -16.86 -12.23 -2.22
N ILE A 228 -15.64 -11.70 -2.06
CA ILE A 228 -15.13 -11.20 -0.79
C ILE A 228 -15.97 -10.05 -0.20
N ARG A 229 -16.60 -9.21 -1.05
CA ARG A 229 -17.39 -8.07 -0.59
C ARG A 229 -18.49 -8.47 0.39
N SER A 230 -19.13 -9.61 0.18
CA SER A 230 -20.18 -10.11 1.08
C SER A 230 -19.65 -10.62 2.42
N GLU A 231 -18.34 -10.86 2.53
CA GLU A 231 -17.67 -11.30 3.75
C GLU A 231 -17.04 -10.16 4.55
N LEU A 232 -16.89 -8.97 3.93
CA LEU A 232 -16.37 -7.78 4.61
C LEU A 232 -17.44 -7.18 5.55
N THR A 233 -17.90 -7.99 6.49
CA THR A 233 -18.99 -7.66 7.42
C THR A 233 -18.44 -7.35 8.80
N PHE A 234 -17.94 -6.13 8.98
CA PHE A 234 -17.46 -5.62 10.27
C PHE A 234 -18.44 -4.59 10.84
N SER A 235 -18.46 -4.45 12.15
CA SER A 235 -19.28 -3.43 12.81
C SER A 235 -18.79 -2.03 12.45
N LYS A 236 -19.71 -1.07 12.40
CA LYS A 236 -19.34 0.34 12.18
C LYS A 236 -18.34 0.81 13.22
N GLY A 237 -17.38 1.63 12.79
CA GLY A 237 -16.27 2.12 13.62
C GLY A 237 -15.18 1.09 13.91
N THR A 238 -15.27 -0.14 13.40
CA THR A 238 -14.18 -1.11 13.55
C THR A 238 -12.96 -0.68 12.75
N LEU A 239 -11.79 -0.72 13.38
CA LEU A 239 -10.52 -0.65 12.67
C LEU A 239 -10.33 -1.92 11.83
N VAL A 240 -10.11 -1.76 10.53
CA VAL A 240 -9.81 -2.88 9.62
C VAL A 240 -8.46 -2.62 8.94
N LEU A 241 -7.49 -3.49 9.21
CA LEU A 241 -6.19 -3.47 8.56
C LEU A 241 -6.23 -4.34 7.29
N VAL A 242 -5.77 -3.81 6.18
CA VAL A 242 -5.87 -4.47 4.88
C VAL A 242 -4.48 -4.71 4.28
N GLY A 243 -4.17 -5.96 3.97
CA GLY A 243 -2.93 -6.37 3.31
C GLY A 243 -3.23 -7.33 2.15
N ALA A 244 -3.93 -6.83 1.11
CA ALA A 244 -4.48 -7.63 0.01
C ALA A 244 -4.00 -7.18 -1.38
N GLY A 245 -2.82 -6.56 -1.48
CA GLY A 245 -2.26 -6.10 -2.74
C GLY A 245 -3.11 -5.03 -3.44
N ILE A 246 -3.19 -5.08 -4.77
CA ILE A 246 -3.94 -4.09 -5.57
C ILE A 246 -5.44 -4.08 -5.20
N PRO A 247 -6.15 -5.22 -5.12
CA PRO A 247 -7.57 -5.22 -4.72
C PRO A 247 -7.82 -4.65 -3.32
N GLY A 248 -6.82 -4.70 -2.44
CA GLY A 248 -6.93 -4.20 -1.08
C GLY A 248 -7.36 -2.73 -0.99
N LYS A 249 -7.04 -1.90 -1.99
CA LYS A 249 -7.47 -0.49 -2.05
C LYS A 249 -8.98 -0.37 -2.25
N VAL A 250 -9.51 -1.25 -3.10
CA VAL A 250 -10.96 -1.35 -3.32
C VAL A 250 -11.66 -1.86 -2.05
N TYR A 251 -11.05 -2.81 -1.35
CA TYR A 251 -11.59 -3.30 -0.08
C TYR A 251 -11.62 -2.22 0.99
N CYS A 252 -10.60 -1.35 1.06
CA CYS A 252 -10.61 -0.19 1.95
C CYS A 252 -11.81 0.74 1.66
N GLN A 253 -12.13 0.97 0.40
CA GLN A 253 -13.31 1.77 0.03
C GLN A 253 -14.62 1.09 0.45
N TRP A 254 -14.80 -0.18 0.18
CA TRP A 254 -16.02 -0.90 0.59
C TRP A 254 -16.18 -0.94 2.11
N LEU A 255 -15.08 -1.08 2.84
CA LEU A 255 -15.07 -1.03 4.30
C LEU A 255 -15.44 0.36 4.84
N LYS A 256 -14.90 1.43 4.24
CA LYS A 256 -15.31 2.80 4.57
C LYS A 256 -16.80 3.01 4.31
N GLU A 257 -17.31 2.59 3.15
CA GLU A 257 -18.74 2.67 2.82
C GLU A 257 -19.62 1.92 3.84
N SER A 258 -19.10 0.84 4.43
CA SER A 258 -19.76 0.09 5.50
C SER A 258 -19.65 0.74 6.88
N GLY A 259 -18.91 1.86 6.99
CA GLY A 259 -18.73 2.61 8.23
C GLY A 259 -17.51 2.22 9.04
N CYS A 260 -16.54 1.51 8.47
CA CYS A 260 -15.30 1.11 9.14
C CYS A 260 -14.17 2.15 8.95
N VAL A 261 -13.14 2.03 9.78
CA VAL A 261 -11.85 2.72 9.59
C VAL A 261 -10.90 1.74 8.90
N ALA A 262 -10.64 1.92 7.61
CA ALA A 262 -9.88 0.98 6.79
C ALA A 262 -8.48 1.53 6.43
N ILE A 263 -7.43 0.76 6.75
CA ILE A 263 -6.04 1.17 6.52
C ILE A 263 -5.32 0.12 5.69
N ASP A 264 -4.85 0.49 4.50
CA ASP A 264 -3.95 -0.35 3.70
C ASP A 264 -2.55 -0.39 4.33
N VAL A 265 -2.24 -1.47 5.02
CA VAL A 265 -0.93 -1.73 5.62
C VAL A 265 -0.03 -2.62 4.75
N GLY A 266 -0.59 -3.27 3.74
CA GLY A 266 0.15 -4.05 2.75
C GLY A 266 1.18 -5.00 3.34
N SER A 267 2.45 -4.83 2.96
CA SER A 267 3.56 -5.73 3.35
C SER A 267 4.02 -5.63 4.82
N VAL A 268 3.43 -4.76 5.62
CA VAL A 268 3.64 -4.80 7.09
C VAL A 268 3.18 -6.13 7.66
N PHE A 269 2.11 -6.71 7.12
CA PHE A 269 1.65 -8.02 7.52
C PHE A 269 2.69 -9.12 7.30
N ASP A 270 3.44 -9.04 6.19
CA ASP A 270 4.54 -9.97 5.95
C ASP A 270 5.65 -9.81 6.99
N ALA A 271 6.00 -8.57 7.32
CA ALA A 271 7.01 -8.29 8.35
C ALA A 271 6.56 -8.79 9.73
N TRP A 272 5.30 -8.59 10.09
CA TRP A 272 4.76 -9.07 11.37
C TRP A 272 4.85 -10.59 11.55
N VAL A 273 4.71 -11.36 10.46
CA VAL A 273 4.89 -12.83 10.49
C VAL A 273 6.33 -13.27 10.15
N GLY A 274 7.29 -12.35 10.09
CA GLY A 274 8.68 -12.65 9.84
C GLY A 274 9.05 -12.92 8.38
N LYS A 275 8.14 -12.62 7.41
CA LYS A 275 8.38 -12.82 5.98
C LYS A 275 8.97 -11.57 5.34
N ALA A 276 10.21 -11.66 4.83
CA ALA A 276 10.89 -10.55 4.18
C ALA A 276 10.42 -10.34 2.71
N SER A 277 9.17 -9.96 2.50
CA SER A 277 8.63 -9.73 1.15
C SER A 277 9.12 -8.43 0.49
N ARG A 278 9.77 -7.56 1.23
CA ARG A 278 10.32 -6.27 0.78
C ARG A 278 11.75 -6.05 1.30
N PRO A 279 12.72 -6.88 0.94
CA PRO A 279 14.08 -6.82 1.50
C PRO A 279 14.75 -5.45 1.29
N ARG A 280 14.55 -4.83 0.13
CA ARG A 280 15.11 -3.49 -0.15
C ARG A 280 14.57 -2.38 0.73
N VAL A 281 13.29 -2.47 1.12
CA VAL A 281 12.68 -1.51 2.06
C VAL A 281 13.24 -1.72 3.44
N LEU A 282 13.39 -2.98 3.87
CA LEU A 282 14.02 -3.32 5.14
C LEU A 282 15.47 -2.80 5.20
N GLU A 283 16.23 -2.97 4.12
CA GLU A 283 17.59 -2.46 4.02
C GLU A 283 17.64 -0.93 4.07
N SER A 284 16.87 -0.24 3.23
CA SER A 284 16.95 1.21 3.10
C SER A 284 16.38 1.98 4.29
N ARG A 285 15.33 1.46 4.93
CA ARG A 285 14.63 2.16 6.02
C ARG A 285 15.08 1.72 7.41
N PHE A 286 15.51 0.48 7.55
CA PHE A 286 15.87 -0.10 8.85
C PHE A 286 17.36 -0.51 8.94
N GLY A 287 18.15 -0.30 7.88
CA GLY A 287 19.57 -0.64 7.84
C GLY A 287 19.87 -2.13 7.90
N ILE A 288 18.90 -2.97 7.48
CA ILE A 288 19.00 -4.42 7.60
C ILE A 288 19.64 -4.96 6.32
N SER A 289 20.94 -5.17 6.36
CA SER A 289 21.69 -5.82 5.29
C SER A 289 21.54 -7.34 5.35
N GLY A 290 21.28 -7.96 4.18
CA GLY A 290 21.20 -9.42 4.06
C GLY A 290 19.82 -10.01 3.83
N GLY A 291 18.82 -9.18 3.58
CA GLY A 291 17.59 -9.38 2.80
C GLY A 291 16.61 -10.50 3.12
N ASP A 292 16.98 -11.53 3.86
CA ASP A 292 16.14 -12.73 4.00
C ASP A 292 15.41 -12.84 5.35
N LEU A 293 15.77 -12.02 6.32
CA LEU A 293 15.18 -12.07 7.65
C LEU A 293 14.61 -10.71 8.06
N VAL A 294 13.38 -10.71 8.52
CA VAL A 294 12.78 -9.55 9.19
C VAL A 294 13.34 -9.48 10.61
N PRO A 295 13.79 -8.30 11.09
CA PRO A 295 14.21 -8.13 12.47
C PRO A 295 13.12 -8.54 13.45
N ARG A 296 13.55 -9.13 14.55
CA ARG A 296 12.65 -9.60 15.59
C ARG A 296 11.76 -8.49 16.15
N GLU A 297 12.29 -7.28 16.21
CA GLU A 297 11.59 -6.08 16.68
C GLU A 297 10.39 -5.67 15.82
N LEU A 298 10.41 -6.05 14.54
CA LEU A 298 9.33 -5.79 13.61
C LEU A 298 8.32 -6.94 13.52
N GLN A 299 8.59 -8.07 14.20
CA GLN A 299 7.68 -9.21 14.19
C GLN A 299 6.70 -9.16 15.37
N LEU A 300 5.48 -9.60 15.14
CA LEU A 300 4.54 -9.95 16.21
C LEU A 300 4.92 -11.34 16.71
N GLY A 301 5.90 -11.40 17.57
CA GLY A 301 6.25 -12.66 18.24
C GLY A 301 5.46 -12.87 19.52
N PRO A 302 5.67 -14.02 20.23
CA PRO A 302 5.13 -14.18 21.56
C PRO A 302 5.44 -12.94 22.41
N PRO A 303 4.57 -12.52 23.35
CA PRO A 303 4.72 -11.28 24.08
C PRO A 303 6.12 -11.19 24.66
N VAL A 304 6.87 -10.22 24.19
CA VAL A 304 8.20 -9.92 24.73
C VAL A 304 7.95 -9.42 26.16
N ASN A 305 8.70 -9.99 27.12
CA ASN A 305 8.66 -9.56 28.51
C ASN A 305 8.58 -8.02 28.58
N PRO A 306 7.69 -7.41 29.39
CA PRO A 306 7.50 -5.96 29.47
C PRO A 306 8.80 -5.16 29.63
N GLU A 307 9.85 -5.77 30.18
CA GLU A 307 11.18 -5.16 30.30
C GLU A 307 11.91 -4.98 28.97
N SER A 308 11.59 -5.77 27.94
CA SER A 308 12.17 -5.61 26.59
C SER A 308 11.46 -4.57 25.73
N ARG A 309 10.34 -3.99 26.17
CA ARG A 309 9.66 -2.86 25.50
C ARG A 309 10.55 -1.59 25.43
N ARG A 310 11.63 -1.52 26.18
CA ARG A 310 12.55 -0.36 26.23
C ARG A 310 13.61 -0.32 25.12
N LEU A 311 13.68 -1.33 24.27
CA LEU A 311 14.72 -1.49 23.25
C LEU A 311 14.29 -1.23 21.81
N ILE A 312 13.13 -0.60 21.58
CA ILE A 312 12.84 -0.06 20.25
C ILE A 312 13.84 1.10 20.06
N PRO A 313 14.76 1.02 19.10
CA PRO A 313 15.65 2.14 18.83
C PRO A 313 14.77 3.36 18.54
N LYS A 314 14.95 4.44 19.30
CA LYS A 314 14.32 5.72 18.94
C LYS A 314 14.84 6.09 17.57
N TRP A 315 14.05 5.78 16.54
CA TRP A 315 14.34 6.21 15.18
C TRP A 315 14.52 7.72 15.18
N LYS A 316 15.70 8.16 14.75
CA LYS A 316 15.95 9.57 14.51
C LYS A 316 15.64 9.82 13.03
N PRO A 317 14.65 10.68 12.70
CA PRO A 317 14.45 11.07 11.32
C PRO A 317 15.77 11.62 10.77
N THR A 318 16.24 11.05 9.67
CA THR A 318 17.36 11.60 8.92
C THR A 318 16.93 13.00 8.49
N ARG A 319 17.50 14.02 9.11
CA ARG A 319 17.31 15.40 8.67
C ARG A 319 17.77 15.45 7.23
N VAL A 320 16.83 15.63 6.32
CA VAL A 320 17.14 16.10 4.97
C VAL A 320 17.65 17.53 5.17
N SER A 321 18.96 17.71 5.10
CA SER A 321 19.56 19.04 5.02
C SER A 321 19.08 19.67 3.71
N ASN A 322 18.46 20.85 3.84
CA ASN A 322 18.03 21.72 2.76
C ASN A 322 19.14 21.99 1.75
#